data_1f4b41fee71c1fee444b3a010eb19313
#
_entry.id   1f4b41fee71c1fee444b3a010eb19313
#
_cell.length_a   1.000
_cell.length_b   1.000
_cell.length_c   1.000
_cell.angle_alpha   90.00
_cell.angle_beta   90.00
_cell.angle_gamma   90.00
#
_symmetry.space_group_name_H-M   'P 1'
#
loop_
_entity.id
_entity.type
_entity.pdbx_description
1 polymer ?
#
loop_
_entity_poly.entity_id
_entity_poly.type
_entity_poly.pdbx_seq_one_letter_code
_entity_poly.pdbx_strand_id
1 'polypeptide(L)'
;MSLGNTVNKEKNGALLAYVAENVPCINLRKLLKIIYLLDEDFIERRGFPLTWFNYLAWEKGPVAPDVYAVKRGAFHEFVECKKNQDGKYIITPLLQHDYLITKQMEVFSLYEKEIIDGV
;
A
#
# COMPACT_ATOMS: atom_id res chain seq x y z
N MET A 1 -19.13 -16.37 -1.13
CA MET A 1 -18.05 -15.71 -0.41
C MET A 1 -16.70 -16.04 -1.06
N SER A 2 -15.88 -15.08 -1.17
CA SER A 2 -14.56 -15.30 -1.73
C SER A 2 -13.67 -16.03 -0.71
N LEU A 3 -12.97 -17.05 -1.17
CA LEU A 3 -12.17 -17.92 -0.31
C LEU A 3 -10.71 -17.45 -0.30
N GLY A 4 -10.46 -16.31 0.29
CA GLY A 4 -9.11 -15.78 0.41
C GLY A 4 -8.69 -14.89 -0.74
N ASN A 5 -9.56 -14.68 -1.72
CA ASN A 5 -9.28 -13.80 -2.86
C ASN A 5 -9.89 -12.42 -2.68
N THR A 6 -10.16 -12.06 -1.44
CA THR A 6 -10.72 -10.75 -1.12
C THR A 6 -9.63 -9.80 -0.67
N VAL A 7 -9.88 -8.51 -0.89
CA VAL A 7 -9.02 -7.47 -0.38
C VAL A 7 -9.06 -7.50 1.15
N ASN A 8 -7.91 -7.64 1.78
CA ASN A 8 -7.78 -7.59 3.23
C ASN A 8 -7.46 -6.15 3.62
N LYS A 9 -8.47 -5.43 4.10
CA LYS A 9 -8.34 -4.02 4.39
C LYS A 9 -7.28 -3.72 5.46
N GLU A 10 -7.23 -4.53 6.51
CA GLU A 10 -6.26 -4.32 7.58
C GLU A 10 -4.83 -4.56 7.09
N LYS A 11 -4.63 -5.66 6.37
CA LYS A 11 -3.31 -5.98 5.80
C LYS A 11 -2.87 -4.89 4.83
N ASN A 12 -3.77 -4.46 3.96
CA ASN A 12 -3.44 -3.46 2.96
C ASN A 12 -3.20 -2.09 3.59
N GLY A 13 -3.99 -1.73 4.61
CA GLY A 13 -3.75 -0.50 5.35
C GLY A 13 -2.39 -0.49 6.02
N ALA A 14 -2.01 -1.60 6.65
CA ALA A 14 -0.70 -1.74 7.27
C ALA A 14 0.41 -1.63 6.22
N LEU A 15 0.19 -2.18 5.02
CA LEU A 15 1.15 -2.07 3.93
C LEU A 15 1.34 -0.62 3.50
N LEU A 16 0.25 0.13 3.33
CA LEU A 16 0.34 1.53 2.96
C LEU A 16 1.11 2.34 4.01
N ALA A 17 0.82 2.09 5.30
CA ALA A 17 1.52 2.76 6.37
C ALA A 17 3.01 2.41 6.40
N TYR A 18 3.33 1.15 6.15
CA TYR A 18 4.72 0.70 6.12
C TYR A 18 5.50 1.38 4.98
N VAL A 19 4.90 1.46 3.80
CA VAL A 19 5.54 2.13 2.67
C VAL A 19 5.74 3.62 2.99
N ALA A 20 4.73 4.27 3.56
CA ALA A 20 4.83 5.68 3.92
C ALA A 20 5.88 5.94 4.99
N GLU A 21 6.05 4.99 5.92
CA GLU A 21 7.09 5.09 6.95
C GLU A 21 8.49 5.02 6.36
N ASN A 22 8.67 4.20 5.35
CA ASN A 22 9.98 3.96 4.76
C ASN A 22 10.34 4.90 3.61
N VAL A 23 9.37 5.66 3.11
CA VAL A 23 9.60 6.63 2.03
C VAL A 23 9.07 7.98 2.50
N PRO A 24 9.90 8.77 3.22
CA PRO A 24 9.46 10.06 3.75
C PRO A 24 8.92 10.98 2.65
N CYS A 25 7.85 11.69 2.97
CA CYS A 25 7.21 12.63 2.05
C CYS A 25 6.73 11.99 0.76
N ILE A 26 6.35 10.71 0.82
CA ILE A 26 5.85 10.03 -0.37
C ILE A 26 4.54 10.70 -0.85
N ASN A 27 4.45 10.94 -2.16
CA ASN A 27 3.22 11.44 -2.72
C ASN A 27 2.34 10.29 -3.20
N LEU A 28 1.07 10.60 -3.44
CA LEU A 28 0.08 9.59 -3.82
C LEU A 28 0.49 8.85 -5.10
N ARG A 29 1.01 9.57 -6.07
CA ARG A 29 1.43 8.96 -7.34
C ARG A 29 2.52 7.93 -7.16
N LYS A 30 3.50 8.23 -6.31
CA LYS A 30 4.58 7.29 -6.02
C LYS A 30 4.08 6.10 -5.21
N LEU A 31 3.17 6.35 -4.27
CA LEU A 31 2.54 5.27 -3.50
C LEU A 31 1.82 4.30 -4.43
N LEU A 32 1.03 4.82 -5.37
CA LEU A 32 0.33 3.99 -6.35
C LEU A 32 1.29 3.11 -7.14
N LYS A 33 2.42 3.70 -7.56
CA LYS A 33 3.43 2.98 -8.34
C LYS A 33 4.09 1.88 -7.51
N ILE A 34 4.45 2.17 -6.27
CA ILE A 34 5.10 1.19 -5.41
C ILE A 34 4.17 0.02 -5.12
N ILE A 35 2.91 0.28 -4.82
CA ILE A 35 1.94 -0.78 -4.55
C ILE A 35 1.76 -1.67 -5.79
N TYR A 36 1.68 -1.08 -6.97
CA TYR A 36 1.59 -1.85 -8.20
C TYR A 36 2.81 -2.73 -8.41
N LEU A 37 4.01 -2.20 -8.19
CA LEU A 37 5.25 -2.96 -8.35
C LEU A 37 5.33 -4.11 -7.36
N LEU A 38 4.86 -3.91 -6.14
CA LEU A 38 4.80 -4.98 -5.14
C LEU A 38 3.89 -6.11 -5.59
N ASP A 39 2.70 -5.78 -6.08
CA ASP A 39 1.77 -6.78 -6.57
C ASP A 39 2.31 -7.52 -7.78
N GLU A 40 2.96 -6.81 -8.68
CA GLU A 40 3.58 -7.43 -9.86
C GLU A 40 4.67 -8.40 -9.45
N ASP A 41 5.51 -8.02 -8.50
CA ASP A 41 6.58 -8.88 -8.00
C ASP A 41 6.02 -10.12 -7.31
N PHE A 42 4.94 -9.97 -6.54
CA PHE A 42 4.29 -11.12 -5.90
C PHE A 42 3.71 -12.08 -6.93
N ILE A 43 3.10 -11.56 -7.99
CA ILE A 43 2.56 -12.40 -9.06
C ILE A 43 3.68 -13.21 -9.71
N GLU A 44 4.84 -12.59 -9.97
CA GLU A 44 5.97 -13.29 -10.55
C GLU A 44 6.52 -14.39 -9.64
N ARG A 45 6.60 -14.10 -8.34
CA ARG A 45 7.23 -15.02 -7.38
C ARG A 45 6.29 -16.06 -6.81
N ARG A 46 5.02 -15.73 -6.65
CA ARG A 46 4.06 -16.57 -5.94
C ARG A 46 2.84 -16.95 -6.76
N GLY A 47 2.63 -16.31 -7.91
CA GLY A 47 1.49 -16.59 -8.77
C GLY A 47 0.21 -15.87 -8.38
N PHE A 48 0.24 -15.02 -7.34
CA PHE A 48 -0.92 -14.23 -6.94
C PHE A 48 -0.47 -12.90 -6.33
N PRO A 49 -1.32 -11.87 -6.38
CA PRO A 49 -0.94 -10.56 -5.86
C PRO A 49 -0.97 -10.49 -4.33
N LEU A 50 -0.24 -9.54 -3.77
CA LEU A 50 -0.22 -9.31 -2.34
C LEU A 50 -1.51 -8.66 -1.85
N THR A 51 -2.01 -7.65 -2.56
CA THR A 51 -3.10 -6.81 -2.07
C THR A 51 -4.48 -7.23 -2.58
N TRP A 52 -4.54 -7.89 -3.72
CA TRP A 52 -5.78 -8.23 -4.42
C TRP A 52 -6.58 -7.00 -4.86
N PHE A 53 -5.93 -5.83 -4.94
CA PHE A 53 -6.55 -4.66 -5.53
C PHE A 53 -6.84 -4.88 -7.01
N ASN A 54 -7.91 -4.29 -7.48
CA ASN A 54 -8.18 -4.20 -8.91
C ASN A 54 -7.39 -3.02 -9.48
N TYR A 55 -6.78 -3.22 -10.64
CA TYR A 55 -6.01 -2.16 -11.29
C TYR A 55 -6.70 -1.74 -12.58
N LEU A 56 -6.79 -0.43 -12.78
CA LEU A 56 -7.33 0.14 -14.01
C LEU A 56 -6.19 0.77 -14.80
N ALA A 57 -6.27 0.65 -16.13
CA ALA A 57 -5.27 1.23 -17.00
C ALA A 57 -5.63 2.70 -17.25
N TRP A 58 -4.97 3.60 -16.51
CA TRP A 58 -5.12 5.02 -16.70
C TRP A 58 -3.99 5.56 -17.58
N GLU A 59 -4.13 6.80 -18.04
CA GLU A 59 -3.18 7.41 -18.97
C GLU A 59 -1.73 7.33 -18.50
N LYS A 60 -1.49 7.48 -17.20
CA LYS A 60 -0.13 7.49 -16.63
C LYS A 60 0.27 6.17 -16.01
N GLY A 61 -0.45 5.09 -16.30
CA GLY A 61 -0.12 3.78 -15.83
C GLY A 61 -1.22 3.13 -15.00
N PRO A 62 -1.00 1.90 -14.52
CA PRO A 62 -1.99 1.18 -13.73
C PRO A 62 -2.28 1.88 -12.41
N VAL A 63 -3.55 1.96 -12.04
CA VAL A 63 -3.98 2.59 -10.79
C VAL A 63 -4.96 1.67 -10.07
N ALA A 64 -4.73 1.46 -8.77
CA ALA A 64 -5.70 0.81 -7.90
C ALA A 64 -6.64 1.89 -7.35
N PRO A 65 -7.92 1.91 -7.74
CA PRO A 65 -8.84 2.94 -7.26
C PRO A 65 -8.93 2.99 -5.74
N ASP A 66 -8.80 1.84 -5.07
CA ASP A 66 -8.85 1.80 -3.61
C ASP A 66 -7.69 2.57 -2.97
N VAL A 67 -6.50 2.52 -3.57
CA VAL A 67 -5.36 3.28 -3.07
C VAL A 67 -5.52 4.76 -3.45
N TYR A 68 -5.98 5.02 -4.66
CA TYR A 68 -6.21 6.40 -5.09
C TYR A 68 -7.20 7.11 -4.17
N ALA A 69 -8.16 6.37 -3.62
CA ALA A 69 -9.17 6.92 -2.72
C ALA A 69 -8.61 7.35 -1.35
N VAL A 70 -7.32 7.11 -1.09
CA VAL A 70 -6.66 7.60 0.12
C VAL A 70 -6.78 9.12 0.21
N LYS A 71 -6.78 9.82 -0.93
CA LYS A 71 -6.95 11.27 -0.92
C LYS A 71 -8.34 11.71 -0.46
N ARG A 72 -9.30 10.78 -0.39
CA ARG A 72 -10.66 11.03 0.09
C ARG A 72 -10.91 10.41 1.46
N GLY A 73 -9.88 9.91 2.13
CA GLY A 73 -9.99 9.34 3.45
C GLY A 73 -9.97 7.83 3.52
N ALA A 74 -9.79 7.12 2.41
CA ALA A 74 -9.64 5.66 2.46
C ALA A 74 -8.40 5.34 3.31
N PHE A 75 -8.48 4.27 4.09
CA PHE A 75 -7.40 3.85 4.98
C PHE A 75 -7.00 4.91 6.01
N HIS A 76 -7.93 5.79 6.38
CA HIS A 76 -7.66 6.91 7.31
C HIS A 76 -7.18 6.47 8.69
N GLU A 77 -7.40 5.21 9.06
CA GLU A 77 -6.89 4.66 10.31
C GLU A 77 -5.39 4.36 10.26
N PHE A 78 -4.84 4.25 9.07
CA PHE A 78 -3.45 3.84 8.84
C PHE A 78 -2.58 4.96 8.31
N VAL A 79 -3.11 5.81 7.47
CA VAL A 79 -2.35 6.89 6.84
C VAL A 79 -3.17 8.17 6.78
N GLU A 80 -2.45 9.28 6.73
CA GLU A 80 -3.04 10.59 6.53
C GLU A 80 -2.59 11.14 5.17
N CYS A 81 -3.51 11.78 4.46
CA CYS A 81 -3.22 12.36 3.17
C CYS A 81 -3.52 13.85 3.21
N LYS A 82 -2.52 14.67 2.91
CA LYS A 82 -2.67 16.12 2.88
C LYS A 82 -2.09 16.68 1.60
N LYS A 83 -2.80 17.65 1.01
CA LYS A 83 -2.33 18.35 -0.16
C LYS A 83 -1.31 19.40 0.27
N ASN A 84 -0.13 19.39 -0.36
CA ASN A 84 0.91 20.36 -0.02
C ASN A 84 0.77 21.63 -0.90
N GLN A 85 1.72 22.56 -0.75
CA GLN A 85 1.69 23.84 -1.47
C GLN A 85 1.82 23.65 -2.98
N ASP A 86 2.49 22.59 -3.42
CA ASP A 86 2.67 22.30 -4.84
C ASP A 86 1.48 21.56 -5.44
N GLY A 87 0.42 21.32 -4.66
CA GLY A 87 -0.75 20.61 -5.14
C GLY A 87 -0.61 19.09 -5.12
N LYS A 88 0.44 18.56 -4.52
CA LYS A 88 0.66 17.11 -4.42
C LYS A 88 0.06 16.57 -3.14
N TYR A 89 -0.49 15.37 -3.22
CA TYR A 89 -1.03 14.68 -2.04
C TYR A 89 0.07 13.89 -1.38
N ILE A 90 0.44 14.28 -0.17
CA ILE A 90 1.51 13.66 0.60
C ILE A 90 0.90 12.71 1.61
N ILE A 91 1.44 11.50 1.67
CA ILE A 91 0.93 10.45 2.54
C ILE A 91 1.89 10.27 3.72
N THR A 92 1.35 10.32 4.92
CA THR A 92 2.14 10.08 6.14
C THR A 92 1.52 8.94 6.94
N PRO A 93 2.34 8.08 7.56
CA PRO A 93 1.81 7.01 8.39
C PRO A 93 1.27 7.58 9.69
N LEU A 94 0.13 7.08 10.14
CA LEU A 94 -0.44 7.46 11.43
C LEU A 94 0.00 6.53 12.55
N LEU A 95 0.46 5.34 12.19
CA LEU A 95 0.85 4.33 13.17
C LEU A 95 2.29 4.55 13.60
N GLN A 96 2.56 4.32 14.89
CA GLN A 96 3.92 4.42 15.40
C GLN A 96 4.77 3.27 14.87
N HIS A 97 6.08 3.51 14.80
CA HIS A 97 7.03 2.53 14.27
C HIS A 97 6.91 1.17 14.95
N ASP A 98 6.82 1.14 16.28
CA ASP A 98 6.70 -0.12 17.02
C ASP A 98 5.43 -0.86 16.67
N TYR A 99 4.33 -0.14 16.47
CA TYR A 99 3.08 -0.74 16.07
C TYR A 99 3.19 -1.33 14.67
N LEU A 100 3.84 -0.64 13.76
CA LEU A 100 4.03 -1.13 12.39
C LEU A 100 4.84 -2.41 12.35
N ILE A 101 5.90 -2.50 13.16
CA ILE A 101 6.71 -3.71 13.26
C ILE A 101 5.85 -4.86 13.78
N THR A 102 5.07 -4.63 14.82
CA THR A 102 4.18 -5.66 15.37
C THR A 102 3.16 -6.12 14.34
N LYS A 103 2.55 -5.16 13.63
CA LYS A 103 1.57 -5.49 12.59
C LYS A 103 2.17 -6.29 11.44
N GLN A 104 3.39 -5.95 11.05
CA GLN A 104 4.06 -6.71 9.99
C GLN A 104 4.25 -8.16 10.39
N MET A 105 4.63 -8.41 11.65
CA MET A 105 4.81 -9.77 12.12
C MET A 105 3.50 -10.53 12.20
N GLU A 106 2.38 -9.83 12.41
CA GLU A 106 1.05 -10.43 12.47
C GLU A 106 0.44 -10.69 11.10
N VAL A 107 0.60 -9.76 10.15
CA VAL A 107 -0.13 -9.81 8.88
C VAL A 107 0.72 -10.22 7.69
N PHE A 108 2.04 -10.11 7.80
CA PHE A 108 2.95 -10.49 6.72
C PHE A 108 3.83 -11.65 7.16
N SER A 109 3.95 -12.66 6.29
CA SER A 109 4.91 -13.73 6.52
C SER A 109 6.33 -13.20 6.32
N LEU A 110 7.34 -13.97 6.81
CA LEU A 110 8.73 -13.58 6.57
C LEU A 110 9.03 -13.47 5.08
N TYR A 111 8.48 -14.39 4.30
CA TYR A 111 8.68 -14.38 2.85
C TYR A 111 8.09 -13.13 2.22
N GLU A 112 6.86 -12.76 2.62
CA GLU A 112 6.21 -11.55 2.11
C GLU A 112 7.01 -10.31 2.49
N LYS A 113 7.50 -10.26 3.71
CA LYS A 113 8.27 -9.13 4.18
C LYS A 113 9.58 -8.95 3.40
N GLU A 114 10.25 -10.04 3.07
CA GLU A 114 11.47 -9.97 2.26
C GLU A 114 11.19 -9.34 0.89
N ILE A 115 10.08 -9.72 0.27
CA ILE A 115 9.71 -9.17 -1.03
C ILE A 115 9.38 -7.67 -0.90
N ILE A 116 8.62 -7.31 0.13
CA ILE A 116 8.25 -5.91 0.37
C ILE A 116 9.50 -5.06 0.58
N ASP A 117 10.42 -5.52 1.40
CA ASP A 117 11.64 -4.78 1.71
C ASP A 117 12.60 -4.69 0.52
N GLY A 118 12.48 -5.61 -0.43
CA GLY A 118 13.32 -5.63 -1.62
C GLY A 118 12.88 -4.70 -2.74
N VAL A 119 11.72 -4.10 -2.61
CA VAL A 119 11.19 -3.16 -3.61
C VAL A 119 11.49 -1.68 -3.25
#